data_9f0e3ac4301029e1cce1c1480760fb7e
#
_entry.id   9f0e3ac4301029e1cce1c1480760fb7e
#
_cell.length_a   1.000
_cell.length_b   1.000
_cell.length_c   1.000
_cell.angle_alpha   90.00
_cell.angle_beta   90.00
_cell.angle_gamma   90.00
#
_symmetry.space_group_name_H-M   'P 1'
#
loop_
_entity.id
_entity.type
_entity.pdbx_description
1 polymer ?
#
loop_
_entity_poly.entity_id
_entity_poly.type
_entity_poly.pdbx_seq_one_letter_code
_entity_poly.pdbx_strand_id
1 'polypeptide(L)'
;SFISDATANGLILMKLPETWSTNEKMFASGGQGHGFAAERGNHIVDRVRLKNARILGDNNARNGADRLVSGTEIQTKYCSTAARSVGAAFDGQNGQYRYMGNNGPMQLEVPRDQYAGAVETMRNKIREGKVPGVTDPAEASRLIRRGHLTYTQARNITRFGTIESVTYDIAEGSVVSLAAGGISFALTASV
;
A
#
# COMPACT_ATOMS: atom_id res chain seq x y z
N SER A 1 -18.36 11.99 2.58
CA SER A 1 -19.10 10.75 2.28
C SER A 1 -18.64 10.20 0.96
N PHE A 2 -18.24 8.92 0.92
CA PHE A 2 -17.97 8.24 -0.33
C PHE A 2 -19.33 7.94 -0.99
N ILE A 3 -19.52 8.40 -2.23
CA ILE A 3 -20.66 8.00 -3.04
C ILE A 3 -20.20 6.76 -3.81
N SER A 4 -20.76 5.61 -3.50
CA SER A 4 -20.57 4.38 -4.24
C SER A 4 -21.78 4.15 -5.13
N ASP A 5 -21.60 4.14 -6.43
CA ASP A 5 -22.59 3.62 -7.35
C ASP A 5 -22.22 2.16 -7.66
N ALA A 6 -23.08 1.23 -7.26
CA ALA A 6 -22.95 -0.17 -7.67
C ALA A 6 -23.28 -0.26 -9.15
N THR A 7 -22.33 -0.69 -9.96
CA THR A 7 -22.57 -1.00 -11.37
C THR A 7 -22.97 -2.46 -11.54
N ALA A 8 -23.71 -2.75 -12.60
CA ALA A 8 -24.40 -4.03 -12.84
C ALA A 8 -23.45 -5.21 -13.08
N ASN A 9 -22.35 -5.43 -12.49
CA ASN A 9 -21.50 -6.63 -12.64
C ASN A 9 -20.54 -6.83 -11.45
N GLY A 10 -20.92 -6.43 -10.23
CA GLY A 10 -20.02 -6.57 -9.07
C GLY A 10 -18.91 -5.52 -9.02
N LEU A 11 -18.97 -4.50 -9.87
CA LEU A 11 -18.06 -3.35 -9.85
C LEU A 11 -18.62 -2.24 -8.97
N ILE A 12 -17.77 -1.62 -8.17
CA ILE A 12 -18.09 -0.42 -7.40
C ILE A 12 -17.30 0.75 -7.97
N LEU A 13 -18.00 1.78 -8.40
CA LEU A 13 -17.41 3.07 -8.76
C LEU A 13 -17.47 4.01 -7.55
N MET A 14 -16.33 4.55 -7.16
CA MET A 14 -16.21 5.51 -6.07
C MET A 14 -15.69 6.83 -6.60
N LYS A 15 -16.41 7.90 -6.32
CA LYS A 15 -15.92 9.28 -6.50
C LYS A 15 -15.23 9.74 -5.24
N LEU A 16 -14.05 10.31 -5.38
CA LEU A 16 -13.26 10.80 -4.26
C LEU A 16 -13.57 12.30 -4.02
N PRO A 17 -13.62 12.75 -2.76
CA PRO A 17 -13.77 14.16 -2.44
C PRO A 17 -12.60 14.99 -3.02
N GLU A 18 -12.88 16.21 -3.49
CA GLU A 18 -11.90 17.14 -4.05
C GLU A 18 -10.74 17.48 -3.10
N THR A 19 -10.94 17.34 -1.79
CA THR A 19 -9.93 17.57 -0.75
C THR A 19 -8.79 16.54 -0.75
N TRP A 20 -8.87 15.53 -1.59
CA TRP A 20 -7.83 14.50 -1.77
C TRP A 20 -6.81 14.90 -2.84
N SER A 21 -6.38 16.14 -2.87
CA SER A 21 -5.30 16.57 -3.74
C SER A 21 -3.99 15.92 -3.25
N THR A 22 -3.56 14.93 -3.99
CA THR A 22 -2.30 14.23 -3.74
C THR A 22 -1.15 14.83 -4.55
N ASN A 23 -1.45 15.84 -5.39
CA ASN A 23 -0.56 16.34 -6.42
C ASN A 23 0.80 16.82 -5.89
N GLU A 24 0.83 17.61 -4.84
CA GLU A 24 2.08 18.19 -4.38
C GLU A 24 3.02 17.15 -3.78
N LYS A 25 2.51 16.19 -3.03
CA LYS A 25 3.31 15.17 -2.36
C LYS A 25 3.74 14.04 -3.30
N MET A 26 2.92 13.70 -4.32
CA MET A 26 3.30 12.69 -5.30
C MET A 26 4.45 13.13 -6.21
N PHE A 27 4.54 14.40 -6.53
CA PHE A 27 5.58 14.95 -7.38
C PHE A 27 6.82 15.44 -6.62
N ALA A 28 6.67 15.81 -5.35
CA ALA A 28 7.77 16.37 -4.55
C ALA A 28 8.81 15.32 -4.09
N SER A 29 8.50 14.03 -4.17
CA SER A 29 9.31 12.98 -3.55
C SER A 29 10.34 12.30 -4.47
N GLY A 30 10.74 12.93 -5.58
CA GLY A 30 11.92 12.51 -6.37
C GLY A 30 12.03 11.01 -6.71
N GLY A 31 10.93 10.35 -7.08
CA GLY A 31 10.89 8.92 -7.40
C GLY A 31 10.24 8.03 -6.33
N GLN A 32 9.84 8.58 -5.19
CA GLN A 32 9.10 7.85 -4.14
C GLN A 32 7.57 8.06 -4.21
N GLY A 33 7.08 8.85 -5.17
CA GLY A 33 5.66 9.19 -5.30
C GLY A 33 4.73 7.98 -5.50
N HIS A 34 5.21 6.88 -6.08
CA HIS A 34 4.42 5.66 -6.23
C HIS A 34 4.13 4.95 -4.90
N GLY A 35 5.00 5.07 -3.89
CA GLY A 35 4.71 4.60 -2.54
C GLY A 35 3.55 5.37 -1.91
N PHE A 36 3.54 6.69 -2.05
CA PHE A 36 2.45 7.53 -1.57
C PHE A 36 1.13 7.26 -2.32
N ALA A 37 1.18 7.07 -3.64
CA ALA A 37 0.01 6.70 -4.43
C ALA A 37 -0.56 5.33 -4.01
N ALA A 38 0.31 4.36 -3.74
CA ALA A 38 -0.08 3.05 -3.26
C ALA A 38 -0.75 3.13 -1.88
N GLU A 39 -0.19 3.88 -0.95
CA GLU A 39 -0.78 4.11 0.37
C GLU A 39 -2.20 4.66 0.25
N ARG A 40 -2.39 5.71 -0.55
CA ARG A 40 -3.71 6.33 -0.76
C ARG A 40 -4.68 5.39 -1.48
N GLY A 41 -4.25 4.72 -2.53
CA GLY A 41 -5.07 3.75 -3.27
C GLY A 41 -5.49 2.57 -2.39
N ASN A 42 -4.59 2.00 -1.64
CA ASN A 42 -4.88 0.91 -0.71
C ASN A 42 -5.80 1.37 0.43
N HIS A 43 -5.61 2.59 0.94
CA HIS A 43 -6.50 3.16 1.95
C HIS A 43 -7.94 3.30 1.45
N ILE A 44 -8.15 3.77 0.22
CA ILE A 44 -9.47 3.87 -0.39
C ILE A 44 -10.16 2.50 -0.41
N VAL A 45 -9.45 1.48 -0.88
CA VAL A 45 -10.00 0.12 -0.97
C VAL A 45 -10.34 -0.43 0.42
N ASP A 46 -9.48 -0.21 1.42
CA ASP A 46 -9.77 -0.63 2.79
C ASP A 46 -10.99 0.09 3.37
N ARG A 47 -11.18 1.38 3.05
CA ARG A 47 -12.37 2.13 3.45
C ARG A 47 -13.63 1.58 2.83
N VAL A 48 -13.59 1.25 1.54
CA VAL A 48 -14.73 0.66 0.82
C VAL A 48 -15.13 -0.69 1.38
N ARG A 49 -14.17 -1.50 1.77
CA ARG A 49 -14.43 -2.78 2.44
C ARG A 49 -14.94 -2.62 3.87
N LEU A 50 -15.36 -1.41 4.26
CA LEU A 50 -15.88 -1.08 5.59
C LEU A 50 -14.88 -1.40 6.72
N LYS A 51 -13.60 -1.44 6.42
CA LYS A 51 -12.56 -1.52 7.43
C LYS A 51 -12.37 -0.16 8.08
N ASN A 52 -12.15 -0.15 9.39
CA ASN A 52 -11.77 1.06 10.11
C ASN A 52 -10.32 1.43 9.74
N ALA A 53 -10.16 2.24 8.70
CA ALA A 53 -8.86 2.65 8.18
C ALA A 53 -8.63 4.15 8.39
N ARG A 54 -7.42 4.51 8.83
CA ARG A 54 -6.97 5.87 9.08
C ARG A 54 -5.55 6.05 8.52
N ILE A 55 -5.31 7.18 7.85
CA ILE A 55 -3.98 7.59 7.42
C ILE A 55 -3.29 8.32 8.58
N LEU A 56 -2.07 7.94 8.90
CA LEU A 56 -1.27 8.47 10.00
C LEU A 56 -0.02 9.23 9.52
N GLY A 57 0.49 8.94 8.32
CA GLY A 57 1.78 9.42 7.81
C GLY A 57 1.89 10.92 7.52
N ASP A 58 0.81 11.68 7.65
CA ASP A 58 0.81 13.12 7.33
C ASP A 58 1.62 13.99 8.31
N ASN A 59 1.98 13.46 9.48
CA ASN A 59 2.76 14.17 10.49
C ASN A 59 4.28 13.99 10.38
N ASN A 60 4.78 13.31 9.33
CA ASN A 60 6.21 13.06 9.10
C ASN A 60 6.97 12.39 10.27
N ALA A 61 6.30 11.63 11.11
CA ALA A 61 6.96 10.89 12.19
C ALA A 61 7.98 9.89 11.60
N ARG A 62 9.24 10.04 11.98
CA ARG A 62 10.31 9.15 11.52
C ARG A 62 10.01 7.70 11.94
N ASN A 63 9.96 6.79 10.96
CA ASN A 63 9.63 5.37 11.16
C ASN A 63 8.24 5.12 11.78
N GLY A 64 7.33 6.10 11.71
CA GLY A 64 5.93 5.94 12.11
C GLY A 64 5.13 5.11 11.10
N ALA A 65 3.95 4.64 11.50
CA ALA A 65 3.02 3.98 10.59
C ALA A 65 2.46 4.97 9.57
N ASP A 66 2.32 4.54 8.31
CA ASP A 66 1.66 5.34 7.27
C ASP A 66 0.15 5.37 7.48
N ARG A 67 -0.40 4.25 7.96
CA ARG A 67 -1.84 4.13 8.23
C ARG A 67 -2.15 3.07 9.28
N LEU A 68 -3.37 3.15 9.80
CA LEU A 68 -3.95 2.19 10.74
C LEU A 68 -5.18 1.53 10.09
N VAL A 69 -5.23 0.21 10.09
CA VAL A 69 -6.37 -0.56 9.58
C VAL A 69 -6.80 -1.57 10.62
N SER A 70 -8.03 -1.40 11.14
CA SER A 70 -8.58 -2.27 12.19
C SER A 70 -7.62 -2.49 13.37
N GLY A 71 -6.95 -1.43 13.80
CA GLY A 71 -5.98 -1.47 14.91
C GLY A 71 -4.56 -1.94 14.54
N THR A 72 -4.33 -2.34 13.30
CA THR A 72 -3.02 -2.76 12.82
C THR A 72 -2.27 -1.59 12.19
N GLU A 73 -1.06 -1.33 12.70
CA GLU A 73 -0.14 -0.33 12.16
C GLU A 73 0.53 -0.85 10.89
N ILE A 74 0.48 -0.07 9.82
CA ILE A 74 0.95 -0.45 8.48
C ILE A 74 1.94 0.56 7.96
N GLN A 75 3.06 0.06 7.44
CA GLN A 75 4.03 0.80 6.66
C GLN A 75 3.97 0.34 5.21
N THR A 76 3.88 1.25 4.26
CA THR A 76 3.79 0.93 2.83
C THR A 76 5.14 1.10 2.14
N LYS A 77 5.60 0.06 1.43
CA LYS A 77 6.82 0.09 0.61
C LYS A 77 6.57 -0.51 -0.77
N TYR A 78 6.50 0.35 -1.76
CA TYR A 78 6.31 -0.02 -3.17
C TYR A 78 7.58 0.28 -3.96
N CYS A 79 8.45 -0.71 -4.07
CA CYS A 79 9.67 -0.66 -4.89
C CYS A 79 9.53 -1.61 -6.09
N SER A 80 10.49 -1.54 -7.01
CA SER A 80 10.43 -2.28 -8.29
C SER A 80 10.48 -3.81 -8.15
N THR A 81 10.95 -4.33 -7.02
CA THR A 81 11.01 -5.78 -6.75
C THR A 81 10.62 -6.08 -5.30
N ALA A 82 10.19 -7.31 -5.04
CA ALA A 82 9.86 -7.79 -3.70
C ALA A 82 11.02 -7.61 -2.71
N ALA A 83 12.23 -7.98 -3.12
CA ALA A 83 13.43 -7.83 -2.29
C ALA A 83 13.72 -6.35 -1.94
N ARG A 84 13.51 -5.44 -2.88
CA ARG A 84 13.66 -4.00 -2.63
C ARG A 84 12.55 -3.43 -1.75
N SER A 85 11.30 -3.86 -1.96
CA SER A 85 10.16 -3.45 -1.13
C SER A 85 10.37 -3.85 0.33
N VAL A 86 10.78 -5.09 0.57
CA VAL A 86 11.11 -5.56 1.93
C VAL A 86 12.39 -4.91 2.44
N GLY A 87 13.45 -4.87 1.63
CA GLY A 87 14.74 -4.30 2.02
C GLY A 87 14.66 -2.83 2.47
N ALA A 88 13.76 -2.05 1.86
CA ALA A 88 13.52 -0.66 2.24
C ALA A 88 12.99 -0.48 3.67
N ALA A 89 12.52 -1.56 4.31
CA ALA A 89 12.05 -1.55 5.69
C ALA A 89 13.15 -1.87 6.72
N PHE A 90 14.37 -2.13 6.26
CA PHE A 90 15.51 -2.45 7.11
C PHE A 90 16.51 -1.30 7.15
N ASP A 91 17.11 -1.09 8.30
CA ASP A 91 18.11 -0.04 8.49
C ASP A 91 19.39 -0.38 7.73
N GLY A 92 19.94 0.60 7.01
CA GLY A 92 21.13 0.40 6.19
C GLY A 92 22.43 0.21 6.98
N GLN A 93 22.46 0.64 8.26
CA GLN A 93 23.65 0.55 9.10
C GLN A 93 23.68 -0.75 9.89
N ASN A 94 22.59 -1.08 10.60
CA ASN A 94 22.54 -2.25 11.47
C ASN A 94 21.76 -3.41 10.87
N GLY A 95 21.09 -3.21 9.73
CA GLY A 95 20.32 -4.25 9.04
C GLY A 95 19.03 -4.68 9.75
N GLN A 96 18.61 -4.00 10.81
CA GLN A 96 17.42 -4.38 11.58
C GLN A 96 16.15 -3.77 10.98
N TYR A 97 15.00 -4.43 11.22
CA TYR A 97 13.68 -3.93 10.85
C TYR A 97 13.39 -2.63 11.59
N ARG A 98 13.06 -1.56 10.84
CA ARG A 98 12.93 -0.20 11.41
C ARG A 98 11.55 0.10 11.96
N TYR A 99 10.51 -0.56 11.48
CA TYR A 99 9.13 -0.18 11.73
C TYR A 99 8.56 -0.96 12.90
N MET A 100 8.85 -0.47 14.10
CA MET A 100 8.35 -1.03 15.34
C MET A 100 7.19 -0.18 15.86
N GLY A 101 6.04 -0.79 16.03
CA GLY A 101 4.84 -0.17 16.58
C GLY A 101 4.62 -0.49 18.06
N ASN A 102 3.46 -0.11 18.56
CA ASN A 102 3.09 -0.33 19.97
C ASN A 102 2.95 -1.81 20.31
N ASN A 103 2.63 -2.66 19.34
CA ASN A 103 2.39 -4.09 19.53
C ASN A 103 3.46 -4.97 18.83
N GLY A 104 4.68 -4.48 18.67
CA GLY A 104 5.76 -5.16 17.98
C GLY A 104 5.95 -4.66 16.54
N PRO A 105 6.54 -5.47 15.64
CA PRO A 105 6.77 -5.06 14.26
C PRO A 105 5.46 -4.72 13.55
N MET A 106 5.44 -3.54 12.88
CA MET A 106 4.34 -3.13 12.02
C MET A 106 4.23 -4.06 10.81
N GLN A 107 3.04 -4.17 10.23
CA GLN A 107 2.90 -4.82 8.93
C GLN A 107 3.53 -3.97 7.84
N LEU A 108 4.21 -4.64 6.91
CA LEU A 108 4.78 -4.06 5.71
C LEU A 108 3.88 -4.36 4.53
N GLU A 109 3.23 -3.33 3.98
CA GLU A 109 2.41 -3.46 2.79
C GLU A 109 3.27 -3.31 1.54
N VAL A 110 3.15 -4.28 0.66
CA VAL A 110 3.93 -4.39 -0.58
C VAL A 110 3.02 -4.48 -1.80
N PRO A 111 3.54 -4.25 -3.02
CA PRO A 111 2.77 -4.43 -4.24
C PRO A 111 2.09 -5.81 -4.29
N ARG A 112 0.85 -5.84 -4.79
CA ARG A 112 0.04 -7.05 -4.88
C ARG A 112 0.77 -8.19 -5.62
N ASP A 113 1.41 -7.86 -6.72
CA ASP A 113 2.16 -8.78 -7.58
C ASP A 113 3.48 -9.27 -6.95
N GLN A 114 3.94 -8.62 -5.90
CA GLN A 114 5.19 -8.96 -5.22
C GLN A 114 4.98 -9.74 -3.91
N TYR A 115 3.75 -10.00 -3.49
CA TYR A 115 3.43 -10.53 -2.16
C TYR A 115 4.20 -11.83 -1.84
N ALA A 116 4.15 -12.83 -2.71
CA ALA A 116 4.81 -14.12 -2.46
C ALA A 116 6.32 -13.99 -2.28
N GLY A 117 6.97 -13.22 -3.15
CA GLY A 117 8.42 -12.94 -3.06
C GLY A 117 8.77 -12.11 -1.82
N ALA A 118 7.89 -11.21 -1.40
CA ALA A 118 8.08 -10.41 -0.19
C ALA A 118 7.99 -11.27 1.08
N VAL A 119 7.04 -12.21 1.14
CA VAL A 119 6.95 -13.16 2.25
C VAL A 119 8.23 -14.00 2.36
N GLU A 120 8.75 -14.51 1.24
CA GLU A 120 10.00 -15.29 1.27
C GLU A 120 11.21 -14.42 1.68
N THR A 121 11.29 -13.19 1.18
CA THR A 121 12.34 -12.25 1.58
C THR A 121 12.27 -11.96 3.09
N MET A 122 11.07 -11.70 3.62
CA MET A 122 10.88 -11.46 5.06
C MET A 122 11.23 -12.70 5.89
N ARG A 123 10.87 -13.89 5.41
CA ARG A 123 11.23 -15.16 6.06
C ARG A 123 12.74 -15.30 6.23
N ASN A 124 13.50 -14.95 5.21
CA ASN A 124 14.97 -14.97 5.28
C ASN A 124 15.49 -13.93 6.27
N LYS A 125 14.90 -12.73 6.31
CA LYS A 125 15.26 -11.70 7.29
C LYS A 125 15.01 -12.14 8.74
N ILE A 126 13.94 -12.88 8.99
CA ILE A 126 13.66 -13.45 10.32
C ILE A 126 14.72 -14.53 10.67
N ARG A 127 15.06 -15.43 9.73
CA ARG A 127 16.12 -16.43 9.93
C ARG A 127 17.48 -15.79 10.25
N GLU A 128 17.75 -14.62 9.67
CA GLU A 128 18.97 -13.84 9.93
C GLU A 128 18.93 -13.07 11.26
N GLY A 129 17.85 -13.18 12.04
CA GLY A 129 17.69 -12.45 13.31
C GLY A 129 17.51 -10.94 13.16
N LYS A 130 17.05 -10.47 11.98
CA LYS A 130 16.96 -9.06 11.66
C LYS A 130 15.61 -8.40 11.99
N VAL A 131 14.66 -9.17 12.50
CA VAL A 131 13.34 -8.65 12.91
C VAL A 131 13.22 -8.78 14.43
N PRO A 132 13.37 -7.67 15.17
CA PRO A 132 13.33 -7.70 16.63
C PRO A 132 12.03 -8.32 17.16
N GLY A 133 12.15 -9.25 18.09
CA GLY A 133 11.01 -9.92 18.72
C GLY A 133 10.31 -11.00 17.89
N VAL A 134 10.83 -11.29 16.68
CA VAL A 134 10.29 -12.35 15.80
C VAL A 134 11.39 -13.33 15.44
N THR A 135 11.25 -14.57 15.87
CA THR A 135 12.24 -15.64 15.63
C THR A 135 11.73 -16.77 14.75
N ASP A 136 10.41 -16.92 14.64
CA ASP A 136 9.79 -17.95 13.81
C ASP A 136 9.60 -17.43 12.37
N PRO A 137 10.30 -18.03 11.37
CA PRO A 137 10.12 -17.66 9.96
C PRO A 137 8.68 -17.80 9.43
N ALA A 138 7.84 -18.62 10.05
CA ALA A 138 6.43 -18.75 9.69
C ALA A 138 5.63 -17.44 9.90
N GLU A 139 6.08 -16.57 10.81
CA GLU A 139 5.49 -15.26 11.06
C GLU A 139 5.63 -14.28 9.89
N ALA A 140 6.46 -14.58 8.88
CA ALA A 140 6.68 -13.68 7.74
C ALA A 140 5.38 -13.30 7.02
N SER A 141 4.45 -14.25 6.84
CA SER A 141 3.15 -13.98 6.19
C SER A 141 2.27 -13.04 6.99
N ARG A 142 2.41 -13.00 8.32
CA ARG A 142 1.71 -12.07 9.21
C ARG A 142 2.29 -10.65 9.11
N LEU A 143 3.60 -10.54 8.90
CA LEU A 143 4.30 -9.25 8.78
C LEU A 143 4.17 -8.62 7.41
N ILE A 144 3.90 -9.39 6.37
CA ILE A 144 3.71 -8.87 5.01
C ILE A 144 2.22 -8.75 4.71
N ARG A 145 1.82 -7.55 4.34
CA ARG A 145 0.47 -7.24 3.87
C ARG A 145 0.47 -7.14 2.36
N ARG A 146 -0.49 -7.83 1.73
CA ARG A 146 -0.73 -7.72 0.29
C ARG A 146 -1.48 -6.42 0.01
N GLY A 147 -0.86 -5.48 -0.70
CA GLY A 147 -1.51 -4.28 -1.17
C GLY A 147 -2.58 -4.58 -2.23
N HIS A 148 -3.47 -3.63 -2.46
CA HIS A 148 -4.52 -3.75 -3.47
C HIS A 148 -4.03 -3.38 -4.88
N LEU A 149 -2.93 -2.64 -4.96
CA LEU A 149 -2.32 -2.19 -6.21
C LEU A 149 -1.06 -3.00 -6.53
N THR A 150 -0.82 -3.23 -7.83
CA THR A 150 0.49 -3.69 -8.31
C THR A 150 1.50 -2.53 -8.28
N TYR A 151 2.79 -2.84 -8.39
CA TYR A 151 3.83 -1.82 -8.53
C TYR A 151 3.59 -0.93 -9.75
N THR A 152 3.25 -1.53 -10.90
CA THR A 152 2.98 -0.79 -12.13
C THR A 152 1.77 0.11 -12.01
N GLN A 153 0.68 -0.36 -11.38
CA GLN A 153 -0.51 0.44 -11.11
C GLN A 153 -0.17 1.67 -10.26
N ALA A 154 0.52 1.50 -9.14
CA ALA A 154 0.93 2.59 -8.27
C ALA A 154 1.85 3.59 -8.99
N ARG A 155 2.80 3.10 -9.79
CA ARG A 155 3.68 3.93 -10.61
C ARG A 155 2.91 4.74 -11.66
N ASN A 156 1.91 4.14 -12.29
CA ASN A 156 1.10 4.84 -13.30
C ASN A 156 0.23 5.93 -12.68
N ILE A 157 -0.32 5.71 -11.49
CA ILE A 157 -1.10 6.71 -10.76
C ILE A 157 -0.29 8.01 -10.58
N THR A 158 1.00 7.92 -10.25
CA THR A 158 1.85 9.11 -10.04
C THR A 158 1.97 9.99 -11.27
N ARG A 159 1.76 9.44 -12.46
CA ARG A 159 1.84 10.18 -13.74
C ARG A 159 0.59 11.00 -14.05
N PHE A 160 -0.53 10.65 -13.44
CA PHE A 160 -1.84 11.22 -13.79
C PHE A 160 -2.34 12.25 -12.77
N GLY A 161 -1.62 12.47 -11.66
CA GLY A 161 -1.97 13.46 -10.66
C GLY A 161 -3.04 12.97 -9.68
N THR A 162 -4.08 13.79 -9.44
CA THR A 162 -5.11 13.50 -8.44
C THR A 162 -6.00 12.35 -8.87
N ILE A 163 -6.20 11.37 -7.99
CA ILE A 163 -7.19 10.32 -8.20
C ILE A 163 -8.58 10.91 -7.93
N GLU A 164 -9.44 10.92 -8.95
CA GLU A 164 -10.81 11.43 -8.87
C GLU A 164 -11.82 10.31 -8.58
N SER A 165 -11.58 9.13 -9.11
CA SER A 165 -12.42 7.96 -8.87
C SER A 165 -11.64 6.64 -8.99
N VAL A 166 -12.19 5.61 -8.37
CA VAL A 166 -11.65 4.25 -8.39
C VAL A 166 -12.78 3.28 -8.72
N THR A 167 -12.56 2.39 -9.66
CA THR A 167 -13.45 1.25 -9.90
C THR A 167 -12.84 -0.01 -9.30
N TYR A 168 -13.60 -0.67 -8.48
CA TYR A 168 -13.19 -1.85 -7.72
C TYR A 168 -14.04 -3.06 -8.09
N ASP A 169 -13.40 -4.17 -8.41
CA ASP A 169 -14.06 -5.46 -8.61
C ASP A 169 -14.15 -6.20 -7.28
N ILE A 170 -15.38 -6.40 -6.80
CA ILE A 170 -15.64 -7.10 -5.54
C ILE A 170 -15.26 -8.57 -5.63
N ALA A 171 -15.51 -9.20 -6.76
CA ALA A 171 -15.27 -10.63 -6.94
C ALA A 171 -13.78 -10.95 -6.96
N GLU A 172 -12.99 -10.13 -7.68
CA GLU A 172 -11.53 -10.29 -7.74
C GLU A 172 -10.81 -9.64 -6.57
N GLY A 173 -11.47 -8.76 -5.85
CA GLY A 173 -10.87 -8.01 -4.75
C GLY A 173 -9.76 -7.05 -5.19
N SER A 174 -9.88 -6.45 -6.40
CA SER A 174 -8.85 -5.63 -7.02
C SER A 174 -9.39 -4.32 -7.59
N VAL A 175 -8.52 -3.32 -7.68
CA VAL A 175 -8.81 -2.07 -8.40
C VAL A 175 -8.66 -2.34 -9.90
N VAL A 176 -9.71 -2.10 -10.67
CA VAL A 176 -9.73 -2.36 -12.12
C VAL A 176 -9.58 -1.10 -12.96
N SER A 177 -9.94 0.07 -12.44
CA SER A 177 -9.69 1.33 -13.11
C SER A 177 -9.57 2.50 -12.14
N LEU A 178 -8.90 3.55 -12.61
CA LEU A 178 -8.79 4.83 -11.93
C LEU A 178 -9.12 5.95 -12.90
N ALA A 179 -9.72 7.02 -12.40
CA ALA A 179 -9.80 8.29 -13.13
C ALA A 179 -8.99 9.35 -12.39
N ALA A 180 -8.14 10.05 -13.14
CA ALA A 180 -7.31 11.11 -12.63
C ALA A 180 -7.10 12.16 -13.74
N GLY A 181 -7.14 13.45 -13.38
CA GLY A 181 -6.96 14.55 -14.33
C GLY A 181 -7.99 14.56 -15.48
N GLY A 182 -9.22 14.10 -15.21
CA GLY A 182 -10.28 13.99 -16.22
C GLY A 182 -10.14 12.82 -17.19
N ILE A 183 -9.15 11.94 -17.00
CA ILE A 183 -8.88 10.77 -17.84
C ILE A 183 -9.14 9.50 -17.04
N SER A 184 -9.98 8.61 -17.59
CA SER A 184 -10.16 7.25 -17.06
C SER A 184 -9.24 6.27 -17.77
N PHE A 185 -8.55 5.43 -17.00
CA PHE A 185 -7.68 4.39 -17.55
C PHE A 185 -7.88 3.06 -16.81
N ALA A 186 -7.92 1.99 -17.59
CA ALA A 186 -8.01 0.65 -17.05
C ALA A 186 -6.68 0.22 -16.45
N LEU A 187 -6.73 -0.38 -15.28
CA LEU A 187 -5.61 -1.05 -14.65
C LEU A 187 -5.71 -2.51 -15.01
N THR A 188 -5.11 -2.92 -16.12
CA THR A 188 -5.00 -4.33 -16.46
C THR A 188 -4.24 -5.04 -15.34
N ALA A 189 -4.88 -5.98 -14.69
CA ALA A 189 -4.18 -6.92 -13.83
C ALA A 189 -3.20 -7.68 -14.74
N SER A 190 -1.92 -7.46 -14.57
CA SER A 190 -0.92 -8.34 -15.15
C SER A 190 -1.14 -9.72 -14.52
N VAL A 191 -1.50 -10.69 -15.35
CA VAL A 191 -1.60 -12.11 -15.01
C VAL A 191 -0.23 -12.61 -14.55
#